data_0a28934b0a300ec2f351ba5214f94076
#
_entry.id   0a28934b0a300ec2f351ba5214f94076
#
_cell.length_a   1.000
_cell.length_b   1.000
_cell.length_c   1.000
_cell.angle_alpha   90.00
_cell.angle_beta   90.00
_cell.angle_gamma   90.00
#
_symmetry.space_group_name_H-M   'P 1'
#
loop_
_entity.id
_entity.type
_entity.pdbx_description
1 polymer ?
#
loop_
_entity_poly.entity_id
_entity_poly.type
_entity_poly.pdbx_seq_one_letter_code
_entity_poly.pdbx_strand_id
1 'polypeptide(L)'
;MIRSSHSILKQRICRAFGLSCAILYLSLHIQPACAQDILKDANSVIVEARTEVLCKSMTQSIEKESLTITILNRKGLEAAHFFCGCDMFRSLQKFSGEIINADGQSVRKIKKSELQKSEYSSSLSTDDYFYFYECNYPSLPFTVKYEWEVKCNNGLIGYPPFIPLADFNQGVEKATYRIELPAGQGCRYRELNTQGKGIQVKESTGANRQQVIEATASKLSPIIKEPFGPDFTELFPRVYFAPSAFKYDKSEGDMSNWQKYGEWQYRLLDGRDLLTEPFRAKLHELTAHCTTDRDKVKAIYDYLAKTTRYVSIQLGIGGLQPIAAADVCRTGFGDCKGLSNYTRAMLKELGIASTYTVISTTNERLSLIHIS
;
A
#
# COMPACT_ATOMS: atom_id res chain seq x y z
N MET A 1 -0.01 -13.38 -87.13
CA MET A 1 -0.74 -12.76 -86.01
C MET A 1 -0.61 -13.60 -84.74
N ILE A 2 0.58 -13.83 -84.24
CA ILE A 2 0.80 -14.48 -82.92
C ILE A 2 2.07 -13.86 -82.34
N ARG A 3 1.99 -12.65 -81.77
CA ARG A 3 3.07 -11.98 -81.02
C ARG A 3 2.45 -10.92 -80.07
N SER A 4 1.61 -11.30 -79.11
CA SER A 4 1.24 -10.32 -78.06
C SER A 4 0.84 -10.95 -76.69
N SER A 5 0.81 -12.29 -76.58
CA SER A 5 0.37 -12.94 -75.31
C SER A 5 1.48 -13.26 -74.31
N HIS A 6 2.75 -13.18 -74.71
CA HIS A 6 3.89 -13.51 -73.82
C HIS A 6 4.41 -12.34 -72.98
N SER A 7 4.13 -11.07 -73.35
CA SER A 7 4.58 -9.93 -72.58
C SER A 7 3.72 -9.62 -71.34
N ILE A 8 2.41 -9.90 -71.40
CA ILE A 8 1.49 -9.64 -70.32
C ILE A 8 1.64 -10.67 -69.19
N LEU A 9 1.99 -11.92 -69.53
CA LEU A 9 2.22 -12.96 -68.54
C LEU A 9 3.48 -12.73 -67.71
N LYS A 10 4.58 -12.23 -68.34
CA LYS A 10 5.84 -11.87 -67.65
C LYS A 10 5.68 -10.65 -66.71
N GLN A 11 4.89 -9.66 -67.12
CA GLN A 11 4.62 -8.50 -66.21
C GLN A 11 3.73 -8.85 -65.03
N ARG A 12 2.80 -9.80 -65.14
CA ARG A 12 1.98 -10.24 -64.04
C ARG A 12 2.77 -11.11 -63.04
N ILE A 13 3.71 -11.94 -63.50
CA ILE A 13 4.59 -12.78 -62.64
C ILE A 13 5.59 -11.89 -61.88
N CYS A 14 6.18 -10.88 -62.50
CA CYS A 14 7.09 -9.96 -61.83
C CYS A 14 6.38 -9.08 -60.76
N ARG A 15 5.11 -8.69 -60.99
CA ARG A 15 4.32 -7.93 -60.00
C ARG A 15 3.89 -8.80 -58.82
N ALA A 16 3.55 -10.09 -59.02
CA ALA A 16 3.21 -11.00 -57.93
C ALA A 16 4.41 -11.35 -57.07
N PHE A 17 5.64 -11.52 -57.65
CA PHE A 17 6.85 -11.76 -56.91
C PHE A 17 7.35 -10.51 -56.14
N GLY A 18 7.20 -9.33 -56.73
CA GLY A 18 7.53 -8.07 -56.05
C GLY A 18 6.67 -7.77 -54.81
N LEU A 19 5.36 -8.09 -54.87
CA LEU A 19 4.46 -7.93 -53.73
C LEU A 19 4.71 -8.97 -52.62
N SER A 20 5.02 -10.21 -52.96
CA SER A 20 5.35 -11.26 -52.00
C SER A 20 6.67 -10.98 -51.25
N CYS A 21 7.70 -10.46 -51.96
CA CYS A 21 8.93 -10.07 -51.28
C CYS A 21 8.76 -8.81 -50.40
N ALA A 22 7.90 -7.85 -50.78
CA ALA A 22 7.60 -6.69 -49.94
C ALA A 22 6.84 -7.06 -48.69
N ILE A 23 5.91 -8.03 -48.76
CA ILE A 23 5.16 -8.52 -47.58
C ILE A 23 6.08 -9.38 -46.67
N LEU A 24 7.01 -10.16 -47.25
CA LEU A 24 8.00 -10.88 -46.43
C LEU A 24 9.04 -9.96 -45.80
N TYR A 25 9.39 -8.81 -46.41
CA TYR A 25 10.31 -7.83 -45.81
C TYR A 25 9.65 -6.98 -44.74
N LEU A 26 8.31 -6.76 -44.80
CA LEU A 26 7.58 -6.05 -43.72
C LEU A 26 7.31 -6.94 -42.48
N SER A 27 7.34 -8.27 -42.65
CA SER A 27 7.16 -9.21 -41.54
C SER A 27 8.44 -9.53 -40.77
N LEU A 28 9.60 -9.12 -41.26
CA LEU A 28 10.89 -9.34 -40.61
C LEU A 28 11.41 -8.13 -39.82
N HIS A 29 10.64 -7.06 -39.71
CA HIS A 29 10.95 -5.90 -38.86
C HIS A 29 10.00 -5.77 -37.68
N ILE A 30 9.40 -6.86 -37.20
CA ILE A 30 9.04 -6.94 -35.81
C ILE A 30 10.35 -7.13 -35.06
N GLN A 31 11.00 -6.03 -34.73
CA GLN A 31 12.07 -6.07 -33.73
C GLN A 31 11.50 -6.80 -32.52
N PRO A 32 12.17 -7.85 -32.01
CA PRO A 32 11.78 -8.38 -30.72
C PRO A 32 11.79 -7.18 -29.78
N ALA A 33 10.66 -6.94 -29.10
CA ALA A 33 10.61 -5.97 -28.01
C ALA A 33 11.88 -6.21 -27.21
N CYS A 34 12.75 -5.18 -27.15
CA CYS A 34 14.06 -5.28 -26.55
C CYS A 34 13.89 -5.96 -25.20
N ALA A 35 14.42 -7.16 -25.03
CA ALA A 35 14.36 -7.84 -23.74
C ALA A 35 15.02 -6.89 -22.75
N GLN A 36 14.25 -6.28 -21.88
CA GLN A 36 14.76 -5.33 -20.90
C GLN A 36 15.85 -6.04 -20.11
N ASP A 37 17.03 -5.47 -20.08
CA ASP A 37 18.14 -6.05 -19.33
C ASP A 37 17.94 -5.79 -17.84
N ILE A 38 17.40 -6.79 -17.16
CA ILE A 38 17.09 -6.73 -15.72
C ILE A 38 18.34 -6.69 -14.84
N LEU A 39 19.51 -7.00 -15.39
CA LEU A 39 20.78 -7.00 -14.68
C LEU A 39 21.54 -5.69 -14.82
N LYS A 40 21.27 -4.93 -15.90
CA LYS A 40 21.97 -3.68 -16.14
C LYS A 40 21.69 -2.68 -15.02
N ASP A 41 22.75 -2.23 -14.37
CA ASP A 41 22.71 -1.28 -13.25
C ASP A 41 21.96 -1.80 -11.99
N ALA A 42 21.70 -3.13 -11.91
CA ALA A 42 21.06 -3.75 -10.76
C ALA A 42 22.04 -3.94 -9.59
N ASN A 43 21.60 -3.64 -8.40
CA ASN A 43 22.26 -4.02 -7.14
C ASN A 43 21.69 -5.35 -6.61
N SER A 44 20.44 -5.62 -6.91
CA SER A 44 19.72 -6.86 -6.57
C SER A 44 18.69 -7.20 -7.66
N VAL A 45 18.28 -8.47 -7.73
CA VAL A 45 17.24 -8.94 -8.65
C VAL A 45 16.25 -9.80 -7.91
N ILE A 46 14.98 -9.41 -7.94
CA ILE A 46 13.86 -10.27 -7.53
C ILE A 46 13.69 -11.34 -8.61
N VAL A 47 14.08 -12.56 -8.31
CA VAL A 47 13.92 -13.71 -9.22
C VAL A 47 12.46 -14.12 -9.26
N GLU A 48 11.83 -14.24 -8.10
CA GLU A 48 10.39 -14.47 -7.98
C GLU A 48 9.84 -13.85 -6.69
N ALA A 49 8.77 -13.08 -6.84
CA ALA A 49 7.94 -12.63 -5.73
C ALA A 49 6.50 -13.10 -5.95
N ARG A 50 5.86 -13.58 -4.90
CA ARG A 50 4.48 -14.03 -4.94
C ARG A 50 3.74 -13.60 -3.69
N THR A 51 2.56 -13.01 -3.89
CA THR A 51 1.62 -12.68 -2.83
C THR A 51 0.26 -13.30 -3.14
N GLU A 52 -0.28 -14.07 -2.23
CA GLU A 52 -1.64 -14.63 -2.29
C GLU A 52 -2.44 -14.16 -1.09
N VAL A 53 -3.55 -13.51 -1.34
CA VAL A 53 -4.49 -13.02 -0.32
C VAL A 53 -5.79 -13.80 -0.43
N LEU A 54 -6.06 -14.63 0.56
CA LEU A 54 -7.31 -15.37 0.67
C LEU A 54 -8.23 -14.68 1.68
N CYS A 55 -9.20 -13.92 1.20
CA CYS A 55 -10.23 -13.34 2.03
C CYS A 55 -11.28 -14.39 2.39
N LYS A 56 -11.45 -14.65 3.67
CA LYS A 56 -12.46 -15.59 4.17
C LYS A 56 -13.80 -14.91 4.48
N SER A 57 -13.72 -13.63 4.86
CA SER A 57 -14.87 -12.78 5.18
C SER A 57 -14.44 -11.31 5.19
N MET A 58 -15.33 -10.39 5.49
CA MET A 58 -15.01 -8.98 5.70
C MET A 58 -14.09 -8.74 6.91
N THR A 59 -13.86 -9.74 7.74
CA THR A 59 -13.07 -9.61 8.97
C THR A 59 -11.81 -10.46 8.95
N GLN A 60 -11.65 -11.37 7.99
CA GLN A 60 -10.56 -12.35 8.01
C GLN A 60 -9.92 -12.54 6.66
N SER A 61 -8.60 -12.44 6.63
CA SER A 61 -7.78 -12.87 5.50
C SER A 61 -6.56 -13.66 5.95
N ILE A 62 -6.04 -14.44 5.02
CA ILE A 62 -4.72 -15.08 5.11
C ILE A 62 -3.91 -14.57 3.93
N GLU A 63 -2.74 -14.05 4.21
CA GLU A 63 -1.76 -13.60 3.23
C GLU A 63 -0.59 -14.56 3.24
N LYS A 64 -0.29 -15.14 2.09
CA LYS A 64 0.89 -15.98 1.88
C LYS A 64 1.83 -15.28 0.93
N GLU A 65 3.04 -15.12 1.34
CA GLU A 65 4.03 -14.40 0.59
C GLU A 65 5.30 -15.23 0.44
N SER A 66 5.94 -15.13 -0.71
CA SER A 66 7.27 -15.66 -0.96
C SER A 66 8.10 -14.69 -1.77
N LEU A 67 9.37 -14.60 -1.43
CA LEU A 67 10.36 -13.76 -2.09
C LEU A 67 11.64 -14.56 -2.31
N THR A 68 12.10 -14.59 -3.56
CA THR A 68 13.43 -15.06 -3.94
C THR A 68 14.16 -13.88 -4.57
N ILE A 69 15.25 -13.44 -3.94
CA ILE A 69 16.01 -12.29 -4.38
C ILE A 69 17.51 -12.59 -4.39
N THR A 70 18.18 -12.26 -5.47
CA THR A 70 19.63 -12.37 -5.63
C THR A 70 20.29 -11.02 -5.38
N ILE A 71 21.25 -11.00 -4.50
CA ILE A 71 22.05 -9.84 -4.15
C ILE A 71 23.35 -9.88 -4.97
N LEU A 72 23.54 -8.87 -5.84
CA LEU A 72 24.63 -8.85 -6.80
C LEU A 72 25.88 -8.16 -6.26
N ASN A 73 25.69 -7.15 -5.41
CA ASN A 73 26.78 -6.35 -4.87
C ASN A 73 26.40 -5.78 -3.49
N ARG A 74 27.37 -5.11 -2.83
CA ARG A 74 27.21 -4.56 -1.48
C ARG A 74 26.08 -3.53 -1.36
N LYS A 75 25.77 -2.78 -2.42
CA LYS A 75 24.69 -1.77 -2.38
C LYS A 75 23.30 -2.41 -2.32
N GLY A 76 23.19 -3.68 -2.74
CA GLY A 76 21.94 -4.44 -2.69
C GLY A 76 21.68 -5.18 -1.37
N LEU A 77 22.58 -5.13 -0.37
CA LEU A 77 22.48 -5.94 0.86
C LEU A 77 21.19 -5.67 1.66
N GLU A 78 20.72 -4.43 1.69
CA GLU A 78 19.46 -4.05 2.35
C GLU A 78 18.26 -4.88 1.83
N ALA A 79 18.25 -5.19 0.54
CA ALA A 79 17.19 -5.98 -0.08
C ALA A 79 17.16 -7.46 0.37
N ALA A 80 18.20 -7.94 1.05
CA ALA A 80 18.24 -9.27 1.64
C ALA A 80 17.57 -9.35 3.02
N HIS A 81 17.24 -8.21 3.65
CA HIS A 81 16.63 -8.18 4.97
C HIS A 81 15.16 -8.57 4.88
N PHE A 82 14.69 -9.30 5.89
CA PHE A 82 13.27 -9.61 6.03
C PHE A 82 12.62 -8.60 6.97
N PHE A 83 11.43 -8.17 6.63
CA PHE A 83 10.60 -7.31 7.45
C PHE A 83 9.12 -7.71 7.32
N CYS A 84 8.40 -7.80 8.44
CA CYS A 84 6.97 -8.07 8.47
C CYS A 84 6.30 -7.23 9.56
N GLY A 85 5.51 -6.23 9.14
CA GLY A 85 4.70 -5.41 10.04
C GLY A 85 3.50 -6.18 10.58
N CYS A 86 3.22 -6.01 11.86
CA CYS A 86 2.13 -6.61 12.61
C CYS A 86 1.48 -5.57 13.52
N ASP A 87 0.24 -5.85 13.93
CA ASP A 87 -0.52 -5.08 14.89
C ASP A 87 -1.48 -6.01 15.67
N MET A 88 -2.43 -5.46 16.40
CA MET A 88 -3.42 -6.28 17.13
C MET A 88 -4.35 -7.08 16.21
N PHE A 89 -4.51 -6.68 14.94
CA PHE A 89 -5.35 -7.34 13.95
C PHE A 89 -4.56 -8.23 13.01
N ARG A 90 -3.26 -7.96 12.84
CA ARG A 90 -2.38 -8.59 11.87
C ARG A 90 -1.22 -9.29 12.55
N SER A 91 -1.04 -10.59 12.31
CA SER A 91 -0.04 -11.40 13.01
C SER A 91 0.68 -12.37 12.08
N LEU A 92 2.01 -12.45 12.20
CA LEU A 92 2.86 -13.42 11.51
C LEU A 92 2.61 -14.83 12.07
N GLN A 93 2.09 -15.74 11.24
CA GLN A 93 1.79 -17.12 11.62
C GLN A 93 2.96 -18.05 11.35
N LYS A 94 3.47 -18.01 10.12
CA LYS A 94 4.56 -18.87 9.66
C LYS A 94 5.67 -18.03 9.06
N PHE A 95 6.87 -18.55 9.12
CA PHE A 95 8.04 -18.00 8.45
C PHE A 95 9.07 -19.09 8.24
N SER A 96 9.70 -19.09 7.08
CA SER A 96 10.94 -19.80 6.78
C SER A 96 11.82 -18.96 5.88
N GLY A 97 13.13 -19.07 6.06
CA GLY A 97 14.12 -18.43 5.22
C GLY A 97 15.26 -19.37 4.85
N GLU A 98 15.92 -19.06 3.74
CA GLU A 98 17.06 -19.82 3.24
C GLU A 98 18.05 -18.89 2.55
N ILE A 99 19.34 -19.08 2.81
CA ILE A 99 20.44 -18.41 2.11
C ILE A 99 21.11 -19.43 1.19
N ILE A 100 21.28 -19.05 -0.08
CA ILE A 100 21.86 -19.86 -1.14
C ILE A 100 23.08 -19.14 -1.69
N ASN A 101 24.21 -19.82 -1.77
CA ASN A 101 25.46 -19.26 -2.30
C ASN A 101 25.41 -19.14 -3.84
N ALA A 102 26.49 -18.60 -4.43
CA ALA A 102 26.62 -18.42 -5.88
C ALA A 102 26.58 -19.75 -6.65
N ASP A 103 26.95 -20.86 -6.02
CA ASP A 103 26.93 -22.22 -6.63
C ASP A 103 25.54 -22.88 -6.55
N GLY A 104 24.53 -22.18 -6.03
CA GLY A 104 23.17 -22.70 -5.87
C GLY A 104 22.99 -23.63 -4.67
N GLN A 105 23.95 -23.68 -3.74
CA GLN A 105 23.87 -24.53 -2.54
C GLN A 105 23.21 -23.78 -1.38
N SER A 106 22.31 -24.46 -0.68
CA SER A 106 21.73 -23.97 0.56
C SER A 106 22.79 -23.97 1.68
N VAL A 107 23.16 -22.78 2.15
CA VAL A 107 24.20 -22.61 3.16
C VAL A 107 23.64 -22.31 4.55
N ARG A 108 22.40 -21.83 4.63
CA ARG A 108 21.73 -21.53 5.90
C ARG A 108 20.21 -21.58 5.75
N LYS A 109 19.55 -22.20 6.70
CA LYS A 109 18.09 -22.11 6.91
C LYS A 109 17.82 -21.18 8.08
N ILE A 110 16.80 -20.34 7.95
CA ILE A 110 16.39 -19.34 8.94
C ILE A 110 14.99 -19.73 9.43
N LYS A 111 14.86 -19.86 10.75
CA LYS A 111 13.60 -20.22 11.40
C LYS A 111 12.89 -19.00 11.95
N LYS A 112 11.57 -19.08 12.16
CA LYS A 112 10.78 -18.01 12.78
C LYS A 112 11.34 -17.58 14.16
N SER A 113 11.91 -18.51 14.92
CA SER A 113 12.51 -18.21 16.22
C SER A 113 13.78 -17.36 16.17
N GLU A 114 14.37 -17.16 14.99
CA GLU A 114 15.54 -16.31 14.77
C GLU A 114 15.14 -14.88 14.40
N LEU A 115 13.84 -14.63 14.12
CA LEU A 115 13.35 -13.29 13.88
C LEU A 115 13.41 -12.47 15.16
N GLN A 116 13.91 -11.25 15.05
CA GLN A 116 13.82 -10.24 16.09
C GLN A 116 12.45 -9.57 16.02
N LYS A 117 11.93 -9.16 17.17
CA LYS A 117 10.69 -8.39 17.29
C LYS A 117 11.03 -7.02 17.89
N SER A 118 10.52 -5.95 17.26
CA SER A 118 10.66 -4.59 17.76
C SER A 118 9.33 -3.84 17.64
N GLU A 119 9.13 -2.86 18.50
CA GLU A 119 8.04 -1.91 18.39
C GLU A 119 8.43 -0.79 17.42
N TYR A 120 7.45 -0.18 16.77
CA TYR A 120 7.67 0.87 15.78
C TYR A 120 8.29 2.13 16.40
N SER A 121 7.94 2.42 17.64
CA SER A 121 8.46 3.59 18.36
C SER A 121 8.29 3.44 19.86
N SER A 122 9.31 3.79 20.61
CA SER A 122 9.23 3.91 22.07
C SER A 122 8.51 5.19 22.55
N SER A 123 8.25 6.15 21.64
CA SER A 123 7.62 7.44 21.94
C SER A 123 6.16 7.52 21.49
N LEU A 124 5.65 6.52 20.75
CA LEU A 124 4.28 6.45 20.29
C LEU A 124 3.55 5.33 21.04
N SER A 125 2.33 5.61 21.51
CA SER A 125 1.44 4.58 22.02
C SER A 125 0.74 3.91 20.84
N THR A 126 1.37 2.88 20.29
CA THR A 126 0.86 2.07 19.18
C THR A 126 0.91 0.59 19.55
N ASP A 127 0.05 -0.21 18.93
CA ASP A 127 0.12 -1.67 18.96
C ASP A 127 0.92 -2.24 17.80
N ASP A 128 1.44 -1.37 16.93
CA ASP A 128 2.27 -1.76 15.81
C ASP A 128 3.62 -2.29 16.27
N TYR A 129 3.98 -3.44 15.74
CA TYR A 129 5.28 -4.04 15.91
C TYR A 129 5.71 -4.73 14.62
N PHE A 130 6.97 -5.09 14.53
CA PHE A 130 7.45 -5.82 13.36
C PHE A 130 8.42 -6.92 13.73
N TYR A 131 8.40 -7.96 12.91
CA TYR A 131 9.46 -8.97 12.88
C TYR A 131 10.45 -8.61 11.79
N PHE A 132 11.73 -8.80 12.09
CA PHE A 132 12.79 -8.56 11.11
C PHE A 132 13.93 -9.58 11.27
N TYR A 133 14.68 -9.74 10.19
CA TYR A 133 15.90 -10.52 10.15
C TYR A 133 16.93 -9.78 9.29
N GLU A 134 18.06 -9.44 9.88
CA GLU A 134 19.19 -8.83 9.19
C GLU A 134 20.04 -9.93 8.56
N CYS A 135 20.02 -10.03 7.23
CA CYS A 135 20.81 -11.00 6.50
C CYS A 135 22.23 -10.46 6.27
N ASN A 136 23.17 -11.03 7.01
CA ASN A 136 24.60 -10.67 6.95
C ASN A 136 25.42 -11.84 6.38
N TYR A 137 25.26 -12.13 5.07
CA TYR A 137 26.06 -13.13 4.38
C TYR A 137 27.26 -12.48 3.69
N PRO A 138 28.52 -12.97 3.90
CA PRO A 138 29.72 -12.23 3.53
C PRO A 138 30.08 -12.32 2.02
N SER A 139 29.65 -13.38 1.35
CA SER A 139 30.03 -13.65 -0.03
C SER A 139 28.97 -13.19 -1.04
N LEU A 140 29.38 -12.56 -2.11
CA LEU A 140 28.52 -12.08 -3.19
C LEU A 140 28.90 -12.75 -4.51
N PRO A 141 27.95 -13.00 -5.44
CA PRO A 141 26.51 -12.87 -5.22
C PRO A 141 25.95 -13.98 -4.34
N PHE A 142 24.77 -13.76 -3.76
CA PHE A 142 24.02 -14.78 -3.07
C PHE A 142 22.51 -14.56 -3.23
N THR A 143 21.69 -15.59 -2.97
CA THR A 143 20.25 -15.51 -3.05
C THR A 143 19.64 -15.78 -1.69
N VAL A 144 18.62 -15.01 -1.31
CA VAL A 144 17.75 -15.35 -0.18
C VAL A 144 16.37 -15.76 -0.67
N LYS A 145 15.79 -16.74 0.03
CA LYS A 145 14.39 -17.11 -0.12
C LYS A 145 13.69 -16.93 1.20
N TYR A 146 12.54 -16.27 1.18
CA TYR A 146 11.64 -16.14 2.32
C TYR A 146 10.26 -16.62 1.94
N GLU A 147 9.61 -17.32 2.87
CA GLU A 147 8.20 -17.67 2.79
C GLU A 147 7.56 -17.34 4.13
N TRP A 148 6.43 -16.64 4.10
CA TRP A 148 5.71 -16.31 5.32
C TRP A 148 4.21 -16.27 5.12
N GLU A 149 3.48 -16.40 6.23
CA GLU A 149 2.03 -16.35 6.28
C GLU A 149 1.60 -15.38 7.37
N VAL A 150 0.77 -14.42 7.00
CA VAL A 150 0.16 -13.44 7.90
C VAL A 150 -1.33 -13.68 7.95
N LYS A 151 -1.90 -13.62 9.16
CA LYS A 151 -3.33 -13.68 9.37
C LYS A 151 -3.82 -12.31 9.83
N CYS A 152 -4.87 -11.79 9.18
CA CYS A 152 -5.61 -10.63 9.60
C CYS A 152 -6.98 -11.02 10.16
N ASN A 153 -7.34 -10.45 11.32
CA ASN A 153 -8.64 -10.63 11.96
C ASN A 153 -9.17 -9.27 12.43
N ASN A 154 -10.39 -8.92 12.03
CA ASN A 154 -11.12 -7.70 12.44
C ASN A 154 -10.46 -6.36 12.06
N GLY A 155 -9.43 -6.37 11.21
CA GLY A 155 -8.69 -5.18 10.79
C GLY A 155 -8.62 -4.99 9.26
N LEU A 156 -9.57 -5.56 8.50
CA LEU A 156 -9.55 -5.55 7.04
C LEU A 156 -10.12 -4.25 6.46
N ILE A 157 -9.38 -3.16 6.57
CA ILE A 157 -9.71 -1.89 5.91
C ILE A 157 -9.02 -1.73 4.54
N GLY A 158 -8.01 -2.55 4.26
CA GLY A 158 -7.26 -2.57 3.00
C GLY A 158 -6.63 -3.94 2.76
N TYR A 159 -6.05 -4.12 1.59
CA TYR A 159 -5.28 -5.31 1.24
C TYR A 159 -3.84 -4.92 0.90
N PRO A 160 -2.86 -5.83 1.03
CA PRO A 160 -1.49 -5.56 0.61
C PRO A 160 -1.46 -5.06 -0.83
N PRO A 161 -0.70 -4.01 -1.16
CA PRO A 161 -0.54 -3.57 -2.53
C PRO A 161 0.40 -4.52 -3.31
N PHE A 162 0.22 -4.60 -4.61
CA PHE A 162 1.21 -5.21 -5.50
C PHE A 162 2.24 -4.16 -5.90
N ILE A 163 3.44 -4.29 -5.37
CA ILE A 163 4.59 -3.42 -5.63
C ILE A 163 5.74 -4.31 -6.11
N PRO A 164 5.85 -4.59 -7.43
CA PRO A 164 6.83 -5.53 -7.95
C PRO A 164 8.27 -5.05 -7.83
N LEU A 165 8.50 -3.73 -7.82
CA LEU A 165 9.81 -3.10 -7.55
C LEU A 165 9.76 -2.48 -6.16
N ALA A 166 10.59 -2.96 -5.24
CA ALA A 166 10.63 -2.50 -3.86
C ALA A 166 11.72 -1.44 -3.59
N ASP A 167 12.74 -1.35 -4.46
CA ASP A 167 13.86 -0.42 -4.30
C ASP A 167 14.40 0.06 -5.66
N PHE A 168 15.15 1.17 -5.62
CA PHE A 168 15.95 1.64 -6.76
C PHE A 168 17.08 0.64 -7.09
N ASN A 169 17.51 0.65 -8.33
CA ASN A 169 18.57 -0.25 -8.82
C ASN A 169 18.27 -1.74 -8.54
N GLN A 170 17.00 -2.11 -8.56
CA GLN A 170 16.52 -3.47 -8.40
C GLN A 170 15.83 -3.94 -9.68
N GLY A 171 16.26 -5.10 -10.20
CA GLY A 171 15.57 -5.76 -11.33
C GLY A 171 14.52 -6.75 -10.86
N VAL A 172 13.56 -7.11 -11.72
CA VAL A 172 12.54 -8.14 -11.41
C VAL A 172 12.40 -9.09 -12.58
N GLU A 173 12.63 -10.37 -12.36
CA GLU A 173 12.30 -11.40 -13.34
C GLU A 173 10.82 -11.69 -13.38
N LYS A 174 10.23 -11.92 -12.21
CA LYS A 174 8.81 -12.26 -12.08
C LYS A 174 8.25 -11.82 -10.73
N ALA A 175 7.10 -11.16 -10.75
CA ALA A 175 6.30 -10.91 -9.57
C ALA A 175 4.82 -11.22 -9.85
N THR A 176 4.13 -11.84 -8.89
CA THR A 176 2.72 -12.21 -9.02
C THR A 176 1.97 -11.86 -7.75
N TYR A 177 0.75 -11.42 -7.93
CA TYR A 177 -0.19 -11.15 -6.87
C TYR A 177 -1.53 -11.77 -7.22
N ARG A 178 -2.18 -12.38 -6.26
CA ARG A 178 -3.53 -12.93 -6.40
C ARG A 178 -4.33 -12.63 -5.15
N ILE A 179 -5.49 -12.03 -5.31
CA ILE A 179 -6.47 -11.87 -4.25
C ILE A 179 -7.75 -12.61 -4.62
N GLU A 180 -8.29 -13.35 -3.67
CA GLU A 180 -9.54 -14.11 -3.80
C GLU A 180 -10.51 -13.70 -2.69
N LEU A 181 -11.70 -13.24 -3.10
CA LEU A 181 -12.73 -12.75 -2.21
C LEU A 181 -13.98 -13.61 -2.34
N PRO A 182 -14.70 -13.89 -1.22
CA PRO A 182 -15.96 -14.61 -1.29
C PRO A 182 -17.02 -13.85 -2.10
N ALA A 183 -17.99 -14.57 -2.63
CA ALA A 183 -19.09 -13.99 -3.38
C ALA A 183 -19.78 -12.88 -2.57
N GLY A 184 -20.05 -11.74 -3.22
CA GLY A 184 -20.69 -10.59 -2.60
C GLY A 184 -19.77 -9.62 -1.86
N GLN A 185 -18.50 -9.98 -1.65
CA GLN A 185 -17.49 -9.07 -1.11
C GLN A 185 -16.71 -8.45 -2.27
N GLY A 186 -17.00 -7.20 -2.61
CA GLY A 186 -16.33 -6.51 -3.71
C GLY A 186 -14.95 -5.94 -3.31
N CYS A 187 -13.99 -6.08 -4.22
CA CYS A 187 -12.70 -5.40 -4.16
C CYS A 187 -12.54 -4.51 -5.39
N ARG A 188 -12.01 -3.33 -5.18
CA ARG A 188 -11.61 -2.38 -6.23
C ARG A 188 -10.10 -2.36 -6.29
N TYR A 189 -9.55 -2.06 -7.47
CA TYR A 189 -8.12 -1.85 -7.61
C TYR A 189 -7.81 -0.57 -8.39
N ARG A 190 -6.62 -0.05 -8.20
CA ARG A 190 -6.08 1.11 -8.91
C ARG A 190 -4.64 0.88 -9.29
N GLU A 191 -4.36 1.06 -10.56
CA GLU A 191 -3.03 0.99 -11.13
C GLU A 191 -2.36 2.38 -11.13
N LEU A 192 -1.10 2.43 -10.74
CA LEU A 192 -0.26 3.61 -10.81
C LEU A 192 1.07 3.26 -11.44
N ASN A 193 1.50 4.07 -12.39
CA ASN A 193 2.78 3.93 -13.10
C ASN A 193 2.99 2.57 -13.80
N THR A 194 1.92 1.87 -14.15
CA THR A 194 1.97 0.51 -14.73
C THR A 194 2.08 0.50 -16.25
N GLN A 195 1.69 1.59 -16.91
CA GLN A 195 1.65 1.68 -18.38
C GLN A 195 3.04 1.48 -19.00
N GLY A 196 3.11 0.59 -19.99
CA GLY A 196 4.35 0.30 -20.70
C GLY A 196 5.40 -0.48 -19.91
N LYS A 197 5.12 -0.88 -18.67
CA LYS A 197 6.07 -1.56 -17.77
C LYS A 197 5.83 -3.07 -17.62
N GLY A 198 5.14 -3.72 -18.56
CA GLY A 198 4.96 -5.18 -18.54
C GLY A 198 4.10 -5.69 -17.37
N ILE A 199 3.29 -4.81 -16.78
CA ILE A 199 2.36 -5.17 -15.70
C ILE A 199 0.99 -5.44 -16.31
N GLN A 200 0.37 -6.52 -15.87
CA GLN A 200 -0.97 -6.90 -16.30
C GLN A 200 -1.83 -7.17 -15.08
N VAL A 201 -3.04 -6.62 -15.08
CA VAL A 201 -4.07 -6.91 -14.07
C VAL A 201 -5.24 -7.59 -14.76
N LYS A 202 -5.70 -8.70 -14.20
CA LYS A 202 -6.85 -9.48 -14.71
C LYS A 202 -7.82 -9.73 -13.58
N GLU A 203 -9.09 -9.54 -13.88
CA GLU A 203 -10.18 -9.90 -12.99
C GLU A 203 -10.96 -11.07 -13.58
N SER A 204 -11.36 -12.00 -12.73
CA SER A 204 -12.13 -13.20 -13.12
C SER A 204 -13.06 -13.62 -11.99
N THR A 205 -13.99 -14.51 -12.33
CA THR A 205 -14.90 -15.11 -11.37
C THR A 205 -14.52 -16.57 -11.16
N GLY A 206 -14.23 -16.96 -9.93
CA GLY A 206 -13.93 -18.34 -9.54
C GLY A 206 -15.18 -19.25 -9.51
N ALA A 207 -14.96 -20.54 -9.27
CA ALA A 207 -15.99 -21.59 -9.35
C ALA A 207 -17.20 -21.33 -8.41
N ASN A 208 -16.98 -20.73 -7.25
CA ASN A 208 -18.01 -20.40 -6.26
C ASN A 208 -18.44 -18.92 -6.31
N ARG A 209 -18.39 -18.31 -7.49
CA ARG A 209 -18.64 -16.87 -7.69
C ARG A 209 -17.72 -15.94 -6.88
N GLN A 210 -16.55 -16.41 -6.51
CA GLN A 210 -15.50 -15.60 -5.89
C GLN A 210 -14.99 -14.58 -6.90
N GLN A 211 -14.75 -13.36 -6.47
CA GLN A 211 -13.96 -12.40 -7.24
C GLN A 211 -12.49 -12.76 -7.09
N VAL A 212 -11.80 -12.90 -8.21
CA VAL A 212 -10.36 -13.15 -8.25
C VAL A 212 -9.71 -12.05 -9.05
N ILE A 213 -8.74 -11.34 -8.45
CA ILE A 213 -7.93 -10.34 -9.14
C ILE A 213 -6.48 -10.82 -9.10
N GLU A 214 -5.85 -10.86 -10.26
CA GLU A 214 -4.45 -11.25 -10.44
C GLU A 214 -3.67 -10.10 -11.05
N ALA A 215 -2.53 -9.78 -10.48
CA ALA A 215 -1.58 -8.84 -11.06
C ALA A 215 -0.25 -9.56 -11.29
N THR A 216 0.37 -9.29 -12.43
CA THR A 216 1.64 -9.90 -12.81
C THR A 216 2.60 -8.85 -13.36
N ALA A 217 3.87 -9.01 -13.04
CA ALA A 217 4.95 -8.24 -13.62
C ALA A 217 6.08 -9.19 -14.04
N SER A 218 6.73 -8.91 -15.14
CA SER A 218 7.86 -9.70 -15.62
C SER A 218 8.90 -8.84 -16.33
N LYS A 219 10.16 -9.17 -16.12
CA LYS A 219 11.32 -8.55 -16.76
C LYS A 219 11.33 -7.02 -16.60
N LEU A 220 11.17 -6.54 -15.36
CA LEU A 220 11.28 -5.11 -15.06
C LEU A 220 12.75 -4.73 -14.91
N SER A 221 13.20 -3.78 -15.70
CA SER A 221 14.52 -3.17 -15.54
C SER A 221 14.58 -2.31 -14.28
N PRO A 222 15.75 -2.17 -13.67
CA PRO A 222 15.97 -1.26 -12.57
C PRO A 222 15.58 0.17 -12.89
N ILE A 223 14.93 0.83 -11.94
CA ILE A 223 14.78 2.28 -11.94
C ILE A 223 15.98 2.85 -11.19
N ILE A 224 16.75 3.70 -11.88
CA ILE A 224 17.98 4.25 -11.32
C ILE A 224 17.65 5.41 -10.38
N LYS A 225 18.28 5.43 -9.21
CA LYS A 225 18.14 6.55 -8.29
C LYS A 225 18.98 7.73 -8.80
N GLU A 226 18.32 8.82 -9.09
CA GLU A 226 18.97 10.07 -9.48
C GLU A 226 19.04 11.03 -8.28
N PRO A 227 20.16 11.74 -8.08
CA PRO A 227 20.23 12.81 -7.09
C PRO A 227 19.16 13.87 -7.37
N PHE A 228 18.36 14.23 -6.35
CA PHE A 228 17.25 15.17 -6.49
C PHE A 228 16.14 14.73 -7.46
N GLY A 229 16.14 13.48 -7.89
CA GLY A 229 15.08 12.90 -8.72
C GLY A 229 13.77 12.71 -7.95
N PRO A 230 12.69 12.33 -8.65
CA PRO A 230 11.40 12.04 -8.03
C PRO A 230 11.48 10.91 -7.00
N ASP A 231 10.55 10.92 -6.06
CA ASP A 231 10.40 9.86 -5.07
C ASP A 231 9.94 8.55 -5.71
N PHE A 232 10.21 7.42 -5.05
CA PHE A 232 9.77 6.09 -5.50
C PHE A 232 8.23 6.02 -5.65
N THR A 233 7.48 6.79 -4.87
CA THR A 233 6.01 6.86 -4.97
C THR A 233 5.53 7.43 -6.29
N GLU A 234 6.32 8.26 -6.94
CA GLU A 234 6.03 8.84 -8.25
C GLU A 234 6.49 7.95 -9.42
N LEU A 235 7.49 7.10 -9.21
CA LEU A 235 8.15 6.36 -10.28
C LEU A 235 7.78 4.88 -10.34
N PHE A 236 7.60 4.24 -9.17
CA PHE A 236 7.46 2.79 -9.11
C PHE A 236 6.04 2.35 -9.52
N PRO A 237 5.96 1.28 -10.33
CA PRO A 237 4.67 0.69 -10.68
C PRO A 237 4.05 0.02 -9.47
N ARG A 238 2.75 0.22 -9.28
CA ARG A 238 2.01 -0.38 -8.17
C ARG A 238 0.54 -0.56 -8.48
N VAL A 239 -0.06 -1.54 -7.85
CA VAL A 239 -1.51 -1.77 -7.88
C VAL A 239 -2.01 -1.82 -6.44
N TYR A 240 -2.92 -0.93 -6.09
CA TYR A 240 -3.58 -0.91 -4.79
C TYR A 240 -4.90 -1.66 -4.86
N PHE A 241 -5.27 -2.28 -3.75
CA PHE A 241 -6.51 -3.04 -3.60
C PHE A 241 -7.26 -2.58 -2.36
N ALA A 242 -8.56 -2.34 -2.49
CA ALA A 242 -9.38 -1.89 -1.38
C ALA A 242 -10.75 -2.61 -1.39
N PRO A 243 -11.26 -3.04 -0.23
CA PRO A 243 -12.61 -3.55 -0.13
C PRO A 243 -13.63 -2.46 -0.42
N SER A 244 -14.79 -2.82 -0.95
CA SER A 244 -15.92 -1.88 -1.04
C SER A 244 -16.59 -1.71 0.31
N ALA A 245 -16.91 -2.83 0.97
CA ALA A 245 -17.39 -2.85 2.35
C ALA A 245 -16.33 -3.53 3.24
N PHE A 246 -16.17 -3.06 4.45
CA PHE A 246 -15.17 -3.55 5.38
C PHE A 246 -15.68 -3.55 6.82
N LYS A 247 -14.99 -4.33 7.65
CA LYS A 247 -15.18 -4.30 9.10
C LYS A 247 -13.82 -4.08 9.76
N TYR A 248 -13.73 -3.02 10.56
CA TYR A 248 -12.53 -2.67 11.31
C TYR A 248 -12.86 -2.61 12.79
N ASP A 249 -12.28 -3.49 13.60
CA ASP A 249 -12.66 -3.77 14.97
C ASP A 249 -14.16 -4.13 15.05
N LYS A 250 -14.95 -3.34 15.76
CA LYS A 250 -16.40 -3.49 15.89
C LYS A 250 -17.22 -2.63 14.92
N SER A 251 -16.54 -1.82 14.10
CA SER A 251 -17.17 -0.85 13.20
C SER A 251 -17.24 -1.38 11.77
N GLU A 252 -18.39 -1.24 11.14
CA GLU A 252 -18.59 -1.58 9.72
C GLU A 252 -18.62 -0.30 8.88
N GLY A 253 -17.93 -0.31 7.76
CA GLY A 253 -17.81 0.81 6.86
C GLY A 253 -17.98 0.40 5.41
N ASP A 254 -18.20 1.41 4.57
CA ASP A 254 -18.26 1.30 3.12
C ASP A 254 -17.38 2.41 2.52
N MET A 255 -16.38 2.02 1.72
CA MET A 255 -15.52 2.97 1.01
C MET A 255 -15.72 2.92 -0.51
N SER A 256 -16.89 2.50 -0.98
CA SER A 256 -17.23 2.51 -2.40
C SER A 256 -17.24 3.93 -2.98
N ASN A 257 -17.48 4.94 -2.16
CA ASN A 257 -17.35 6.36 -2.49
C ASN A 257 -17.03 7.20 -1.25
N TRP A 258 -16.63 8.46 -1.47
CA TRP A 258 -16.24 9.39 -0.41
C TRP A 258 -17.35 9.71 0.57
N GLN A 259 -18.60 9.76 0.11
CA GLN A 259 -19.73 10.04 0.99
C GLN A 259 -19.91 8.93 2.03
N LYS A 260 -19.97 7.68 1.61
CA LYS A 260 -20.12 6.52 2.51
C LYS A 260 -18.94 6.36 3.46
N TYR A 261 -17.73 6.60 2.95
CA TYR A 261 -16.54 6.61 3.81
C TYR A 261 -16.61 7.74 4.83
N GLY A 262 -17.02 8.94 4.42
CA GLY A 262 -17.23 10.08 5.33
C GLY A 262 -18.31 9.83 6.37
N GLU A 263 -19.42 9.18 6.01
CA GLU A 263 -20.47 8.75 6.95
C GLU A 263 -19.93 7.78 7.99
N TRP A 264 -19.08 6.83 7.57
CA TRP A 264 -18.40 5.93 8.50
C TRP A 264 -17.45 6.68 9.44
N GLN A 265 -16.61 7.56 8.92
CA GLN A 265 -15.70 8.39 9.71
C GLN A 265 -16.49 9.26 10.70
N TYR A 266 -17.64 9.81 10.29
CA TYR A 266 -18.49 10.62 11.15
C TYR A 266 -19.10 9.81 12.30
N ARG A 267 -19.52 8.57 12.04
CA ARG A 267 -20.00 7.65 13.10
C ARG A 267 -18.93 7.34 14.16
N LEU A 268 -17.66 7.39 13.82
CA LEU A 268 -16.57 7.23 14.81
C LEU A 268 -16.52 8.38 15.82
N LEU A 269 -17.17 9.52 15.53
CA LEU A 269 -17.27 10.68 16.41
C LEU A 269 -18.47 10.60 17.36
N ASP A 270 -19.39 9.66 17.14
CA ASP A 270 -20.64 9.60 17.91
C ASP A 270 -20.36 9.47 19.42
N GLY A 271 -20.93 10.39 20.21
CA GLY A 271 -20.75 10.47 21.65
C GLY A 271 -19.35 10.89 22.11
N ARG A 272 -18.43 11.24 21.18
CA ARG A 272 -17.06 11.64 21.51
C ARG A 272 -16.88 13.14 21.73
N ASP A 273 -17.88 13.94 21.40
CA ASP A 273 -17.87 15.41 21.51
C ASP A 273 -18.61 15.95 22.76
N LEU A 274 -18.87 15.09 23.74
CA LEU A 274 -19.52 15.51 24.99
C LEU A 274 -18.50 16.17 25.92
N LEU A 275 -18.86 17.34 26.45
CA LEU A 275 -18.10 18.06 27.46
C LEU A 275 -18.75 17.89 28.82
N THR A 276 -17.97 17.84 29.90
CA THR A 276 -18.48 17.79 31.26
C THR A 276 -19.11 19.14 31.68
N GLU A 277 -20.10 19.14 32.50
CA GLU A 277 -20.77 20.38 32.95
C GLU A 277 -19.82 21.41 33.59
N PRO A 278 -18.89 21.00 34.49
CA PRO A 278 -17.92 21.95 35.04
C PRO A 278 -17.01 22.59 33.95
N PHE A 279 -16.72 21.84 32.91
CA PHE A 279 -15.89 22.37 31.82
C PHE A 279 -16.69 23.32 30.90
N ARG A 280 -17.96 23.03 30.65
CA ARG A 280 -18.87 23.91 29.90
C ARG A 280 -18.94 25.27 30.56
N ALA A 281 -19.19 25.31 31.89
CA ALA A 281 -19.20 26.55 32.68
C ALA A 281 -17.86 27.33 32.52
N LYS A 282 -16.72 26.64 32.68
CA LYS A 282 -15.40 27.22 32.50
C LYS A 282 -15.19 27.76 31.09
N LEU A 283 -15.69 27.10 30.06
CA LEU A 283 -15.58 27.54 28.67
C LEU A 283 -16.34 28.84 28.42
N HIS A 284 -17.54 28.96 28.96
CA HIS A 284 -18.34 30.19 28.90
C HIS A 284 -17.64 31.35 29.65
N GLU A 285 -17.06 31.09 30.82
CA GLU A 285 -16.25 32.09 31.53
C GLU A 285 -15.03 32.52 30.73
N LEU A 286 -14.28 31.58 30.15
CA LEU A 286 -13.12 31.82 29.30
C LEU A 286 -13.42 32.75 28.11
N THR A 287 -14.62 32.64 27.56
CA THR A 287 -15.04 33.37 26.36
C THR A 287 -15.99 34.54 26.63
N ALA A 288 -16.28 34.86 27.89
CA ALA A 288 -17.25 35.89 28.29
C ALA A 288 -16.89 37.29 27.76
N HIS A 289 -15.60 37.60 27.62
CA HIS A 289 -15.10 38.87 27.13
C HIS A 289 -14.97 38.94 25.59
N CYS A 290 -15.20 37.82 24.89
CA CYS A 290 -15.04 37.73 23.44
C CYS A 290 -16.31 38.28 22.75
N THR A 291 -16.14 39.26 21.87
CA THR A 291 -17.26 39.89 21.15
C THR A 291 -17.51 39.29 19.78
N THR A 292 -16.51 38.60 19.22
CA THR A 292 -16.62 37.94 17.89
C THR A 292 -16.34 36.47 17.99
N ASP A 293 -16.83 35.69 17.02
CA ASP A 293 -16.50 34.26 16.93
C ASP A 293 -15.00 34.03 16.72
N ARG A 294 -14.32 34.92 16.02
CA ARG A 294 -12.86 34.88 15.86
C ARG A 294 -12.13 34.98 17.21
N ASP A 295 -12.57 35.88 18.09
CA ASP A 295 -11.97 36.04 19.42
C ASP A 295 -12.22 34.78 20.27
N LYS A 296 -13.43 34.20 20.21
CA LYS A 296 -13.76 32.95 20.89
C LYS A 296 -12.88 31.79 20.38
N VAL A 297 -12.74 31.64 19.04
CA VAL A 297 -11.86 30.61 18.44
C VAL A 297 -10.42 30.79 18.91
N LYS A 298 -9.92 32.05 18.95
CA LYS A 298 -8.57 32.32 19.44
C LYS A 298 -8.41 31.97 20.91
N ALA A 299 -9.37 32.33 21.77
CA ALA A 299 -9.34 31.98 23.19
C ALA A 299 -9.33 30.47 23.43
N ILE A 300 -10.15 29.72 22.66
CA ILE A 300 -10.17 28.22 22.67
C ILE A 300 -8.79 27.68 22.27
N TYR A 301 -8.21 28.19 21.18
CA TYR A 301 -6.91 27.72 20.69
C TYR A 301 -5.79 27.99 21.71
N ASP A 302 -5.77 29.20 22.28
CA ASP A 302 -4.81 29.55 23.32
C ASP A 302 -4.97 28.69 24.59
N TYR A 303 -6.20 28.38 24.96
CA TYR A 303 -6.49 27.46 26.05
C TYR A 303 -6.00 26.05 25.75
N LEU A 304 -6.33 25.52 24.57
CA LEU A 304 -5.87 24.20 24.10
C LEU A 304 -4.34 24.10 24.16
N ALA A 305 -3.64 25.07 23.58
CA ALA A 305 -2.19 25.11 23.52
C ALA A 305 -1.51 25.14 24.91
N LYS A 306 -2.17 25.78 25.89
CA LYS A 306 -1.66 25.88 27.28
C LYS A 306 -1.95 24.68 28.15
N THR A 307 -3.06 23.98 27.88
CA THR A 307 -3.59 22.94 28.80
C THR A 307 -3.47 21.53 28.27
N THR A 308 -3.10 21.36 27.01
CA THR A 308 -2.98 20.04 26.42
C THR A 308 -1.59 19.76 25.85
N ARG A 309 -1.26 18.49 25.72
CA ARG A 309 -0.05 17.99 25.09
C ARG A 309 -0.43 17.02 23.98
N TYR A 310 0.30 17.07 22.87
CA TYR A 310 0.18 16.09 21.83
C TYR A 310 0.82 14.77 22.26
N VAL A 311 0.01 13.70 22.29
CA VAL A 311 0.46 12.33 22.52
C VAL A 311 -0.22 11.46 21.47
N SER A 312 0.58 10.84 20.60
CA SER A 312 0.03 9.93 19.59
C SER A 312 -0.48 8.66 20.26
N ILE A 313 -1.75 8.32 20.00
CA ILE A 313 -2.41 7.10 20.49
C ILE A 313 -3.04 6.41 19.28
N GLN A 314 -2.47 5.27 18.89
CA GLN A 314 -2.87 4.53 17.68
C GLN A 314 -3.10 3.05 18.01
N LEU A 315 -3.87 2.77 19.05
CA LEU A 315 -4.21 1.41 19.47
C LEU A 315 -5.50 0.97 18.77
N GLY A 316 -5.42 0.01 17.88
CA GLY A 316 -6.54 -0.54 17.13
C GLY A 316 -7.42 0.53 16.47
N ILE A 317 -8.73 0.55 16.76
CA ILE A 317 -9.65 1.57 16.24
C ILE A 317 -9.24 3.00 16.63
N GLY A 318 -8.47 3.17 17.70
CA GLY A 318 -7.94 4.48 18.12
C GLY A 318 -6.98 5.10 17.09
N GLY A 319 -6.47 4.34 16.14
CA GLY A 319 -5.77 4.87 14.95
C GLY A 319 -6.68 5.76 14.07
N LEU A 320 -8.00 5.55 14.12
CA LEU A 320 -9.01 6.23 13.28
C LEU A 320 -10.06 6.98 14.11
N GLN A 321 -10.42 6.46 15.28
CA GLN A 321 -11.41 7.05 16.19
C GLN A 321 -10.73 7.99 17.19
N PRO A 322 -11.21 9.22 17.38
CA PRO A 322 -10.66 10.11 18.40
C PRO A 322 -11.00 9.64 19.81
N ILE A 323 -10.15 9.91 20.79
CA ILE A 323 -10.52 9.83 22.20
C ILE A 323 -11.61 10.86 22.50
N ALA A 324 -12.43 10.57 23.52
CA ALA A 324 -13.54 11.46 23.86
C ALA A 324 -13.06 12.84 24.34
N ALA A 325 -13.77 13.88 23.99
CA ALA A 325 -13.48 15.26 24.41
C ALA A 325 -13.38 15.42 25.92
N ALA A 326 -14.24 14.73 26.67
CA ALA A 326 -14.20 14.71 28.15
C ALA A 326 -12.90 14.09 28.69
N ASP A 327 -12.35 13.07 28.01
CA ASP A 327 -11.08 12.45 28.41
C ASP A 327 -9.90 13.35 28.12
N VAL A 328 -9.87 14.04 26.94
CA VAL A 328 -8.86 15.06 26.65
C VAL A 328 -8.90 16.17 27.71
N CYS A 329 -10.10 16.64 28.06
CA CYS A 329 -10.29 17.64 29.11
C CYS A 329 -9.70 17.18 30.46
N ARG A 330 -9.95 15.92 30.82
CA ARG A 330 -9.52 15.33 32.11
C ARG A 330 -8.02 15.07 32.16
N THR A 331 -7.43 14.57 31.08
CA THR A 331 -6.05 14.08 31.05
C THR A 331 -5.05 15.11 30.57
N GLY A 332 -5.50 16.11 29.80
CA GLY A 332 -4.64 17.08 29.17
C GLY A 332 -3.81 16.52 28.00
N PHE A 333 -4.17 15.34 27.44
CA PHE A 333 -3.51 14.82 26.25
C PHE A 333 -4.48 14.40 25.15
N GLY A 334 -4.00 14.43 23.93
CA GLY A 334 -4.67 13.91 22.76
C GLY A 334 -3.75 13.87 21.56
N ASP A 335 -4.05 13.01 20.61
CA ASP A 335 -3.44 13.04 19.29
C ASP A 335 -4.16 14.04 18.38
N CYS A 336 -3.78 14.10 17.10
CA CYS A 336 -4.41 14.99 16.12
C CYS A 336 -5.93 14.85 16.08
N LYS A 337 -6.45 13.61 16.16
CA LYS A 337 -7.89 13.31 16.15
C LYS A 337 -8.57 13.78 17.44
N GLY A 338 -8.00 13.41 18.60
CA GLY A 338 -8.53 13.76 19.92
C GLY A 338 -8.57 15.27 20.16
N LEU A 339 -7.46 15.97 19.88
CA LEU A 339 -7.39 17.43 20.03
C LEU A 339 -8.31 18.16 19.07
N SER A 340 -8.44 17.70 17.82
CA SER A 340 -9.37 18.28 16.83
C SER A 340 -10.82 18.08 17.27
N ASN A 341 -11.18 16.87 17.74
CA ASN A 341 -12.53 16.60 18.24
C ASN A 341 -12.83 17.40 19.51
N TYR A 342 -11.88 17.55 20.42
CA TYR A 342 -12.04 18.39 21.62
C TYR A 342 -12.25 19.86 21.26
N THR A 343 -11.49 20.38 20.30
CA THR A 343 -11.68 21.74 19.79
C THR A 343 -13.06 21.90 19.16
N ARG A 344 -13.49 20.95 18.33
CA ARG A 344 -14.83 20.94 17.72
C ARG A 344 -15.93 20.92 18.79
N ALA A 345 -15.75 20.14 19.87
CA ALA A 345 -16.71 20.09 20.97
C ALA A 345 -16.84 21.45 21.67
N MET A 346 -15.74 22.16 21.92
CA MET A 346 -15.76 23.50 22.49
C MET A 346 -16.44 24.53 21.57
N LEU A 347 -16.15 24.46 20.26
CA LEU A 347 -16.79 25.35 19.27
C LEU A 347 -18.31 25.09 19.19
N LYS A 348 -18.71 23.81 19.19
CA LYS A 348 -20.13 23.41 19.20
C LYS A 348 -20.88 23.93 20.41
N GLU A 349 -20.27 23.88 21.60
CA GLU A 349 -20.85 24.43 22.84
C GLU A 349 -21.11 25.93 22.75
N LEU A 350 -20.26 26.65 22.06
CA LEU A 350 -20.39 28.10 21.84
C LEU A 350 -21.23 28.48 20.60
N GLY A 351 -21.86 27.48 19.95
CA GLY A 351 -22.68 27.71 18.76
C GLY A 351 -21.88 28.02 17.48
N ILE A 352 -20.56 27.79 17.48
CA ILE A 352 -19.69 28.03 16.33
C ILE A 352 -19.61 26.78 15.46
N ALA A 353 -20.07 26.86 14.22
CA ALA A 353 -20.03 25.76 13.27
C ALA A 353 -18.57 25.38 12.90
N SER A 354 -18.26 24.10 12.93
CA SER A 354 -16.97 23.57 12.56
C SER A 354 -17.08 22.18 11.93
N THR A 355 -16.15 21.84 11.04
CA THR A 355 -16.14 20.55 10.34
C THR A 355 -14.91 19.75 10.76
N TYR A 356 -15.13 18.49 11.15
CA TYR A 356 -14.05 17.52 11.34
C TYR A 356 -13.59 17.00 9.98
N THR A 357 -12.33 17.18 9.64
CA THR A 357 -11.82 16.87 8.31
C THR A 357 -10.57 15.99 8.41
N VAL A 358 -10.54 14.89 7.64
CA VAL A 358 -9.34 14.06 7.46
C VAL A 358 -8.49 14.68 6.35
N ILE A 359 -7.22 14.88 6.62
CA ILE A 359 -6.25 15.43 5.68
C ILE A 359 -5.06 14.48 5.51
N SER A 360 -4.39 14.57 4.36
CA SER A 360 -3.09 13.93 4.16
C SER A 360 -1.99 14.76 4.82
N THR A 361 -1.05 14.09 5.48
CA THR A 361 0.17 14.72 6.02
C THR A 361 1.35 14.62 5.05
N THR A 362 1.16 13.97 3.91
CA THR A 362 2.14 13.80 2.84
C THR A 362 1.71 14.59 1.60
N ASN A 363 2.57 14.69 0.61
CA ASN A 363 2.23 15.26 -0.70
C ASN A 363 1.31 14.38 -1.54
N GLU A 364 1.02 13.16 -1.08
CA GLU A 364 0.10 12.25 -1.75
C GLU A 364 -1.35 12.72 -1.56
N ARG A 365 -2.14 12.64 -2.64
CA ARG A 365 -3.57 12.95 -2.56
C ARG A 365 -4.30 11.85 -1.81
N LEU A 366 -5.17 12.24 -0.89
CA LEU A 366 -6.11 11.30 -0.25
C LEU A 366 -6.90 10.55 -1.31
N SER A 367 -7.00 9.25 -1.13
CA SER A 367 -7.71 8.35 -2.05
C SER A 367 -8.37 7.23 -1.25
N LEU A 368 -9.61 6.88 -1.59
CA LEU A 368 -10.34 5.76 -0.97
C LEU A 368 -9.69 4.38 -1.19
N ILE A 369 -8.62 4.31 -1.95
CA ILE A 369 -7.87 3.07 -2.20
C ILE A 369 -6.49 3.09 -1.53
N HIS A 370 -6.07 4.26 -1.00
CA HIS A 370 -4.80 4.45 -0.29
C HIS A 370 -4.98 4.66 1.22
N ILE A 371 -6.22 4.63 1.70
CA ILE A 371 -6.49 4.74 3.13
C ILE A 371 -6.29 3.34 3.72
N SER A 372 -5.13 3.14 4.28
CA SER A 372 -4.76 1.95 5.07
C SER A 372 -3.88 2.40 6.23
#